data_36523c491cf9af22b5625cfa779a2bbd
#
_entry.id   36523c491cf9af22b5625cfa779a2bbd
#
_cell.length_a   1.000
_cell.length_b   1.000
_cell.length_c   1.000
_cell.angle_alpha   90.00
_cell.angle_beta   90.00
_cell.angle_gamma   90.00
#
_symmetry.space_group_name_H-M   'P 1'
#
loop_
_entity.id
_entity.type
_entity.pdbx_description
1 polymer ?
#
loop_
_entity_poly.entity_id
_entity_poly.type
_entity_poly.pdbx_seq_one_letter_code
_entity_poly.pdbx_strand_id
1 'polypeptide(L)'
;MPLLDGFDLPALAHELGALGADGWLLYDFRRVNPIAGRILGDTGMGTRRLFVLLPRSGRPVAVAHRIELQALADFPGEVRPYGAWRELHAHLEALVRGRTLAIETSPLDQVPYLDRVPHGVVQLLESFGARLMSSAPLVSRFAARWSPAELAGHRKAAAVLAGVARDTLTWAGSEAARGVEVRETGVKQRVLEAIERAGLWTNDGPIAAFGPTSAMPHYEPHPGADRRLAAGDVVLLDLWAGPGQGTVFADQTWMAFAGRSPDAEVRRVWQAVKGARDAAVRFLRERWRPDGGVARPLHRLPHATHLRVG
;
A
#
# COMPACT_ATOMS: atom_id res chain seq x y z
N MET A 1 17.58 -13.95 -1.33
CA MET A 1 18.43 -12.75 -1.16
C MET A 1 18.79 -12.66 0.32
N PRO A 2 20.00 -12.21 0.68
CA PRO A 2 20.36 -11.99 2.08
C PRO A 2 19.41 -11.01 2.76
N LEU A 3 19.20 -11.17 4.05
CA LEU A 3 18.37 -10.23 4.82
C LEU A 3 19.04 -8.87 4.90
N LEU A 4 18.26 -7.79 4.82
CA LEU A 4 18.73 -6.39 4.73
C LEU A 4 19.62 -6.12 3.49
N ASP A 5 19.50 -6.94 2.44
CA ASP A 5 20.29 -6.75 1.23
C ASP A 5 19.95 -5.41 0.56
N GLY A 6 21.00 -4.61 0.33
CA GLY A 6 20.86 -3.26 -0.22
C GLY A 6 20.20 -2.23 0.72
N PHE A 7 19.91 -2.57 1.97
CA PHE A 7 19.35 -1.61 2.93
C PHE A 7 20.42 -0.63 3.41
N ASP A 8 20.17 0.67 3.29
CA ASP A 8 21.10 1.75 3.61
C ASP A 8 21.14 2.06 5.13
N LEU A 9 21.89 1.25 5.88
CA LEU A 9 22.08 1.45 7.32
C LEU A 9 22.71 2.81 7.66
N PRO A 10 23.70 3.36 6.92
CA PRO A 10 24.19 4.72 7.14
C PRO A 10 23.11 5.79 7.00
N ALA A 11 22.26 5.73 5.98
CA ALA A 11 21.14 6.66 5.83
C ALA A 11 20.14 6.51 6.97
N LEU A 12 19.85 5.28 7.43
CA LEU A 12 19.01 5.06 8.60
C LEU A 12 19.58 5.70 9.85
N ALA A 13 20.89 5.53 10.10
CA ALA A 13 21.56 6.14 11.25
C ALA A 13 21.43 7.67 11.27
N HIS A 14 21.53 8.31 10.10
CA HIS A 14 21.31 9.75 9.94
C HIS A 14 19.87 10.15 10.32
N GLU A 15 18.86 9.46 9.74
CA GLU A 15 17.45 9.75 10.04
C GLU A 15 17.09 9.51 11.50
N LEU A 16 17.60 8.44 12.12
CA LEU A 16 17.41 8.16 13.54
C LEU A 16 18.01 9.28 14.40
N GLY A 17 19.18 9.80 14.02
CA GLY A 17 19.80 10.95 14.69
C GLY A 17 18.91 12.20 14.62
N ALA A 18 18.34 12.49 13.46
CA ALA A 18 17.43 13.62 13.26
C ALA A 18 16.12 13.48 14.07
N LEU A 19 15.67 12.25 14.30
CA LEU A 19 14.47 11.94 15.10
C LEU A 19 14.75 11.88 16.61
N GLY A 20 16.02 11.87 17.04
CA GLY A 20 16.39 11.63 18.43
C GLY A 20 16.13 10.19 18.90
N ALA A 21 16.07 9.24 17.97
CA ALA A 21 15.86 7.83 18.26
C ALA A 21 17.21 7.08 18.34
N ASP A 22 17.28 6.07 19.22
CA ASP A 22 18.43 5.18 19.36
C ASP A 22 18.40 4.00 18.39
N GLY A 23 17.23 3.74 17.80
CA GLY A 23 17.06 2.67 16.83
C GLY A 23 15.64 2.54 16.31
N TRP A 24 15.48 1.74 15.27
CA TRP A 24 14.20 1.29 14.74
C TRP A 24 14.00 -0.17 15.12
N LEU A 25 12.98 -0.47 15.93
CA LEU A 25 12.63 -1.81 16.36
C LEU A 25 11.47 -2.33 15.53
N LEU A 26 11.77 -3.20 14.57
CA LEU A 26 10.79 -3.92 13.78
C LEU A 26 10.23 -5.09 14.59
N TYR A 27 8.92 -5.27 14.53
CA TYR A 27 8.22 -6.43 15.11
C TYR A 27 7.45 -7.17 14.04
N ASP A 28 7.54 -8.50 14.06
CA ASP A 28 6.69 -9.33 13.24
C ASP A 28 6.22 -10.59 13.98
N PHE A 29 4.99 -10.99 13.69
CA PHE A 29 4.41 -12.26 14.11
C PHE A 29 3.67 -12.87 12.95
N ARG A 30 4.06 -14.09 12.55
CA ARG A 30 3.47 -14.83 11.43
C ARG A 30 3.61 -14.15 10.06
N ARG A 31 4.58 -13.30 9.88
CA ARG A 31 4.86 -12.55 8.64
C ARG A 31 3.69 -11.65 8.20
N VAL A 32 2.98 -11.06 9.18
CA VAL A 32 1.85 -10.17 8.90
C VAL A 32 2.22 -8.68 8.91
N ASN A 33 3.45 -8.31 9.29
CA ASN A 33 3.92 -6.94 9.20
C ASN A 33 4.59 -6.67 7.84
N PRO A 34 3.90 -6.04 6.87
CA PRO A 34 4.46 -5.81 5.54
C PRO A 34 5.63 -4.82 5.58
N ILE A 35 5.70 -3.93 6.57
CA ILE A 35 6.82 -2.99 6.74
C ILE A 35 8.07 -3.76 7.13
N ALA A 36 7.98 -4.65 8.12
CA ALA A 36 9.10 -5.51 8.50
C ALA A 36 9.57 -6.38 7.32
N GLY A 37 8.63 -6.98 6.59
CA GLY A 37 8.95 -7.77 5.38
C GLY A 37 9.65 -6.94 4.29
N ARG A 38 9.21 -5.71 4.07
CA ARG A 38 9.83 -4.79 3.09
C ARG A 38 11.26 -4.42 3.46
N ILE A 39 11.54 -4.21 4.74
CA ILE A 39 12.86 -3.79 5.24
C ILE A 39 13.81 -4.99 5.36
N LEU A 40 13.36 -6.09 5.93
CA LEU A 40 14.20 -7.26 6.20
C LEU A 40 14.41 -8.14 4.97
N GLY A 41 13.46 -8.15 4.03
CA GLY A 41 13.39 -9.14 2.97
C GLY A 41 12.63 -10.39 3.39
N ASP A 42 12.76 -11.46 2.60
CA ASP A 42 12.06 -12.73 2.86
C ASP A 42 12.73 -13.47 4.03
N THR A 43 12.04 -13.50 5.15
CA THR A 43 12.43 -14.24 6.35
C THR A 43 11.81 -15.65 6.39
N GLY A 44 11.29 -16.13 5.26
CA GLY A 44 10.66 -17.45 5.15
C GLY A 44 9.42 -17.63 6.01
N MET A 45 9.06 -18.86 6.31
CA MET A 45 7.93 -19.18 7.19
C MET A 45 8.22 -18.73 8.62
N GLY A 46 7.29 -17.97 9.21
CA GLY A 46 7.37 -17.54 10.60
C GLY A 46 6.08 -17.84 11.36
N THR A 47 6.21 -18.47 12.51
CA THR A 47 5.11 -18.81 13.41
C THR A 47 5.29 -18.24 14.80
N ARG A 48 6.41 -17.60 15.05
CA ARG A 48 6.82 -17.02 16.33
C ARG A 48 7.12 -15.54 16.20
N ARG A 49 7.26 -14.86 17.34
CA ARG A 49 7.63 -13.44 17.36
C ARG A 49 9.05 -13.24 16.92
N LEU A 50 9.24 -12.30 16.02
CA LEU A 50 10.53 -11.79 15.58
C LEU A 50 10.63 -10.31 15.98
N PHE A 51 11.73 -9.93 16.60
CA PHE A 51 12.08 -8.55 16.85
C PHE A 51 13.44 -8.26 16.20
N VAL A 52 13.55 -7.19 15.45
CA VAL A 52 14.82 -6.79 14.85
C VAL A 52 15.07 -5.32 15.18
N LEU A 53 16.10 -5.07 15.97
CA LEU A 53 16.58 -3.72 16.21
C LEU A 53 17.61 -3.33 15.15
N LEU A 54 17.31 -2.26 14.44
CA LEU A 54 18.23 -1.55 13.57
C LEU A 54 18.72 -0.31 14.35
N PRO A 55 19.89 -0.36 14.99
CA PRO A 55 20.34 0.69 15.89
C PRO A 55 20.92 1.89 15.10
N ARG A 56 20.90 3.08 15.71
CA ARG A 56 21.61 4.26 15.17
C ARG A 56 23.11 4.03 15.07
N SER A 57 23.68 3.23 15.95
CA SER A 57 25.10 2.86 15.95
C SER A 57 25.28 1.40 16.36
N GLY A 58 26.23 0.72 15.74
CA GLY A 58 26.50 -0.69 15.96
C GLY A 58 25.83 -1.59 14.93
N ARG A 59 25.79 -2.89 15.20
CA ARG A 59 25.22 -3.89 14.30
C ARG A 59 23.75 -4.14 14.61
N PRO A 60 22.93 -4.50 13.61
CA PRO A 60 21.58 -4.99 13.83
C PRO A 60 21.53 -6.16 14.81
N VAL A 61 20.43 -6.28 15.56
CA VAL A 61 20.20 -7.37 16.50
C VAL A 61 18.83 -7.98 16.26
N ALA A 62 18.77 -9.29 16.02
CA ALA A 62 17.53 -10.03 15.88
C ALA A 62 17.28 -10.89 17.14
N VAL A 63 16.06 -10.85 17.67
CA VAL A 63 15.58 -11.76 18.73
C VAL A 63 14.53 -12.66 18.10
N ALA A 64 14.89 -13.97 17.96
CA ALA A 64 14.09 -14.92 17.22
C ALA A 64 13.96 -16.27 17.94
N HIS A 65 12.87 -16.99 17.68
CA HIS A 65 12.68 -18.31 18.26
C HIS A 65 13.64 -19.34 17.65
N ARG A 66 14.13 -20.28 18.46
CA ARG A 66 15.13 -21.30 18.07
C ARG A 66 14.72 -22.11 16.84
N ILE A 67 13.42 -22.35 16.63
CA ILE A 67 12.94 -23.15 15.48
C ILE A 67 12.98 -22.37 14.17
N GLU A 68 13.20 -21.06 14.18
CA GLU A 68 13.18 -20.18 13.00
C GLU A 68 14.56 -19.59 12.66
N LEU A 69 15.63 -20.07 13.31
CA LEU A 69 16.99 -19.54 13.10
C LEU A 69 17.53 -19.75 11.69
N GLN A 70 17.09 -20.82 11.01
CA GLN A 70 17.51 -21.07 9.63
C GLN A 70 17.15 -19.89 8.70
N ALA A 71 16.04 -19.25 8.94
CA ALA A 71 15.58 -18.07 8.17
C ALA A 71 16.47 -16.83 8.40
N LEU A 72 17.31 -16.83 9.44
CA LEU A 72 18.21 -15.74 9.82
C LEU A 72 19.69 -16.09 9.57
N ALA A 73 19.98 -17.16 8.84
CA ALA A 73 21.35 -17.62 8.60
C ALA A 73 22.23 -16.53 7.96
N ASP A 74 21.67 -15.74 7.05
CA ASP A 74 22.35 -14.64 6.34
C ASP A 74 22.10 -13.26 6.98
N PHE A 75 21.59 -13.21 8.21
CA PHE A 75 21.35 -11.94 8.89
C PHE A 75 22.66 -11.22 9.20
N PRO A 76 22.84 -9.94 8.80
CA PRO A 76 24.14 -9.26 8.90
C PRO A 76 24.45 -8.72 10.30
N GLY A 77 23.80 -9.23 11.33
CA GLY A 77 23.87 -8.77 12.72
C GLY A 77 24.06 -9.87 13.73
N GLU A 78 23.75 -9.54 14.99
CA GLU A 78 23.68 -10.49 16.09
C GLU A 78 22.31 -11.16 16.11
N VAL A 79 22.26 -12.49 16.31
CA VAL A 79 21.02 -13.23 16.53
C VAL A 79 20.98 -13.73 17.95
N ARG A 80 19.93 -13.36 18.70
CA ARG A 80 19.65 -13.82 20.07
C ARG A 80 18.51 -14.83 20.05
N PRO A 81 18.81 -16.13 20.15
CA PRO A 81 17.79 -17.15 20.11
C PRO A 81 17.02 -17.25 21.43
N TYR A 82 15.70 -17.43 21.36
CA TYR A 82 14.89 -17.76 22.51
C TYR A 82 14.09 -19.06 22.28
N GLY A 83 13.84 -19.83 23.32
CA GLY A 83 12.96 -21.02 23.31
C GLY A 83 11.85 -20.93 24.35
N ALA A 84 12.03 -20.03 25.33
CA ALA A 84 11.10 -19.83 26.41
C ALA A 84 10.73 -18.35 26.57
N TRP A 85 9.55 -18.09 27.14
CA TRP A 85 9.07 -16.74 27.38
C TRP A 85 10.03 -15.88 28.23
N ARG A 86 10.64 -16.49 29.25
CA ARG A 86 11.62 -15.80 30.11
C ARG A 86 12.87 -15.36 29.34
N GLU A 87 13.34 -16.18 28.40
CA GLU A 87 14.49 -15.84 27.56
C GLU A 87 14.16 -14.66 26.62
N LEU A 88 12.98 -14.72 25.99
CA LEU A 88 12.50 -13.60 25.15
C LEU A 88 12.47 -12.29 25.96
N HIS A 89 11.89 -12.31 27.15
CA HIS A 89 11.81 -11.11 28.00
C HIS A 89 13.19 -10.59 28.38
N ALA A 90 14.10 -11.46 28.80
CA ALA A 90 15.47 -11.06 29.15
C ALA A 90 16.22 -10.43 27.97
N HIS A 91 16.07 -11.01 26.76
CA HIS A 91 16.67 -10.43 25.56
C HIS A 91 16.06 -9.08 25.19
N LEU A 92 14.73 -8.95 25.26
CA LEU A 92 14.06 -7.69 24.95
C LEU A 92 14.43 -6.61 25.97
N GLU A 93 14.38 -6.91 27.25
CA GLU A 93 14.75 -5.96 28.32
C GLU A 93 16.16 -5.44 28.13
N ALA A 94 17.14 -6.34 27.90
CA ALA A 94 18.53 -5.95 27.63
C ALA A 94 18.70 -5.12 26.35
N LEU A 95 17.79 -5.32 25.38
CA LEU A 95 17.84 -4.65 24.08
C LEU A 95 17.23 -3.25 24.13
N VAL A 96 16.16 -3.02 24.93
CA VAL A 96 15.35 -1.81 24.84
C VAL A 96 15.46 -0.86 26.05
N ARG A 97 15.96 -1.34 27.19
CA ARG A 97 16.03 -0.56 28.44
C ARG A 97 16.74 0.79 28.24
N GLY A 98 16.05 1.87 28.61
CA GLY A 98 16.56 3.24 28.57
C GLY A 98 16.69 3.83 27.17
N ARG A 99 16.30 3.11 26.11
CA ARG A 99 16.38 3.59 24.71
C ARG A 99 15.10 4.26 24.26
N THR A 100 15.24 5.22 23.35
CA THR A 100 14.14 5.78 22.55
C THR A 100 14.11 5.06 21.22
N LEU A 101 13.02 4.32 20.95
CA LEU A 101 12.92 3.45 19.78
C LEU A 101 11.72 3.86 18.90
N ALA A 102 11.97 3.95 17.60
CA ALA A 102 10.91 4.03 16.61
C ALA A 102 10.30 2.64 16.40
N ILE A 103 8.98 2.55 16.36
CA ILE A 103 8.23 1.32 16.10
C ILE A 103 7.01 1.61 15.22
N GLU A 104 6.43 0.58 14.59
CA GLU A 104 5.26 0.72 13.71
C GLU A 104 3.98 0.91 14.54
N THR A 105 3.80 2.12 15.05
CA THR A 105 2.59 2.57 15.73
C THR A 105 2.08 3.87 15.13
N SER A 106 0.75 4.02 15.11
CA SER A 106 0.08 5.24 14.66
C SER A 106 -0.66 5.89 15.82
N PRO A 107 -0.09 6.94 16.44
CA PRO A 107 -0.78 7.66 17.51
C PRO A 107 -2.15 8.15 17.06
N LEU A 108 -3.19 7.89 17.87
CA LEU A 108 -4.58 8.23 17.58
C LEU A 108 -5.11 7.62 16.26
N ASP A 109 -4.49 6.53 15.81
CA ASP A 109 -4.84 5.81 14.56
C ASP A 109 -4.92 6.71 13.31
N GLN A 110 -4.08 7.76 13.26
CA GLN A 110 -4.09 8.73 12.14
C GLN A 110 -3.74 8.08 10.80
N VAL A 111 -2.91 7.03 10.80
CA VAL A 111 -2.51 6.25 9.63
C VAL A 111 -2.57 4.76 9.96
N PRO A 112 -3.71 4.09 9.78
CA PRO A 112 -3.91 2.69 10.18
C PRO A 112 -2.90 1.71 9.57
N TYR A 113 -2.38 2.01 8.37
CA TYR A 113 -1.36 1.20 7.71
C TYR A 113 -0.02 1.14 8.45
N LEU A 114 0.25 2.10 9.35
CA LEU A 114 1.44 2.13 10.21
C LEU A 114 1.27 1.36 11.50
N ASP A 115 0.04 1.09 11.94
CA ASP A 115 -0.22 0.44 13.23
C ASP A 115 -0.10 -1.07 13.10
N ARG A 116 1.14 -1.56 13.18
CA ARG A 116 1.51 -2.97 12.97
C ARG A 116 2.00 -3.67 14.23
N VAL A 117 2.28 -2.91 15.28
CA VAL A 117 2.72 -3.46 16.57
C VAL A 117 1.54 -3.54 17.53
N PRO A 118 1.13 -4.75 17.96
CA PRO A 118 0.01 -4.91 18.89
C PRO A 118 0.23 -4.14 20.20
N HIS A 119 -0.82 -3.54 20.73
CA HIS A 119 -0.76 -2.77 21.98
C HIS A 119 -0.08 -3.53 23.14
N GLY A 120 -0.33 -4.83 23.30
CA GLY A 120 0.34 -5.64 24.31
C GLY A 120 1.86 -5.76 24.14
N VAL A 121 2.38 -5.64 22.91
CA VAL A 121 3.83 -5.57 22.65
C VAL A 121 4.37 -4.20 23.03
N VAL A 122 3.64 -3.12 22.74
CA VAL A 122 3.96 -1.76 23.19
C VAL A 122 4.11 -1.72 24.71
N GLN A 123 3.09 -2.18 25.44
CA GLN A 123 3.11 -2.25 26.91
C GLN A 123 4.29 -3.06 27.45
N LEU A 124 4.59 -4.20 26.79
CA LEU A 124 5.74 -5.04 27.19
C LEU A 124 7.06 -4.29 27.06
N LEU A 125 7.29 -3.62 25.93
CA LEU A 125 8.53 -2.86 25.69
C LEU A 125 8.66 -1.67 26.66
N GLU A 126 7.57 -0.95 26.91
CA GLU A 126 7.52 0.15 27.88
C GLU A 126 7.79 -0.34 29.32
N SER A 127 7.26 -1.52 29.70
CA SER A 127 7.50 -2.13 31.01
C SER A 127 8.98 -2.48 31.21
N PHE A 128 9.74 -2.68 30.15
CA PHE A 128 11.18 -2.87 30.15
C PHE A 128 11.98 -1.56 30.12
N GLY A 129 11.28 -0.41 30.14
CA GLY A 129 11.90 0.91 30.21
C GLY A 129 12.25 1.51 28.85
N ALA A 130 11.65 1.04 27.75
CA ALA A 130 11.73 1.70 26.45
C ALA A 130 10.88 2.98 26.42
N ARG A 131 11.35 3.99 25.70
CA ARG A 131 10.54 5.10 25.22
C ARG A 131 10.23 4.86 23.75
N LEU A 132 8.95 4.84 23.40
CA LEU A 132 8.50 4.48 22.05
C LEU A 132 7.98 5.70 21.30
N MET A 133 8.28 5.74 20.01
CA MET A 133 7.78 6.75 19.08
C MET A 133 7.39 6.10 17.75
N SER A 134 6.53 6.78 16.98
CA SER A 134 6.12 6.29 15.67
C SER A 134 7.27 6.25 14.66
N SER A 135 7.39 5.15 13.93
CA SER A 135 8.34 5.00 12.81
C SER A 135 7.87 5.65 11.50
N ALA A 136 6.76 6.41 11.48
CA ALA A 136 6.18 6.99 10.27
C ALA A 136 7.19 7.69 9.32
N PRO A 137 8.14 8.54 9.81
CA PRO A 137 9.14 9.15 8.94
C PRO A 137 10.09 8.11 8.31
N LEU A 138 10.47 7.07 9.06
CA LEU A 138 11.34 6.00 8.58
C LEU A 138 10.62 5.12 7.55
N VAL A 139 9.36 4.77 7.80
CA VAL A 139 8.53 4.01 6.85
C VAL A 139 8.39 4.79 5.54
N SER A 140 8.11 6.08 5.59
CA SER A 140 8.03 6.93 4.40
C SER A 140 9.35 6.95 3.61
N ARG A 141 10.47 6.98 4.31
CA ARG A 141 11.80 7.06 3.71
C ARG A 141 12.29 5.73 3.13
N PHE A 142 12.11 4.62 3.85
CA PHE A 142 12.76 3.34 3.55
C PHE A 142 11.80 2.26 3.06
N ALA A 143 10.52 2.30 3.44
CA ALA A 143 9.55 1.27 3.05
C ALA A 143 8.59 1.73 1.94
N ALA A 144 8.15 2.99 1.93
CA ALA A 144 7.19 3.49 0.95
C ALA A 144 7.85 4.00 -0.35
N ARG A 145 9.16 4.09 -0.39
CA ARG A 145 9.89 4.59 -1.56
C ARG A 145 10.11 3.47 -2.58
N TRP A 146 9.74 3.74 -3.83
CA TRP A 146 9.94 2.77 -4.91
C TRP A 146 11.37 2.77 -5.43
N SER A 147 11.88 1.60 -5.76
CA SER A 147 13.11 1.43 -6.50
C SER A 147 12.91 1.79 -7.99
N PRO A 148 13.99 2.03 -8.76
CA PRO A 148 13.88 2.24 -10.20
C PRO A 148 13.19 1.08 -10.93
N ALA A 149 13.42 -0.17 -10.50
CA ALA A 149 12.79 -1.36 -11.06
C ALA A 149 11.28 -1.40 -10.79
N GLU A 150 10.85 -1.06 -9.57
CA GLU A 150 9.42 -0.97 -9.22
C GLU A 150 8.72 0.15 -9.99
N LEU A 151 9.36 1.30 -10.14
CA LEU A 151 8.82 2.39 -10.96
C LEU A 151 8.68 1.98 -12.43
N ALA A 152 9.66 1.25 -12.98
CA ALA A 152 9.59 0.74 -14.34
C ALA A 152 8.46 -0.30 -14.50
N GLY A 153 8.33 -1.23 -13.54
CA GLY A 153 7.24 -2.21 -13.49
C GLY A 153 5.87 -1.55 -13.41
N HIS A 154 5.71 -0.57 -12.52
CA HIS A 154 4.48 0.23 -12.40
C HIS A 154 4.11 0.93 -13.71
N ARG A 155 5.07 1.60 -14.37
CA ARG A 155 4.82 2.28 -15.66
C ARG A 155 4.40 1.32 -16.76
N LYS A 156 5.01 0.13 -16.83
CA LYS A 156 4.62 -0.92 -17.76
C LYS A 156 3.19 -1.41 -17.49
N ALA A 157 2.89 -1.72 -16.24
CA ALA A 157 1.54 -2.13 -15.82
C ALA A 157 0.50 -1.05 -16.15
N ALA A 158 0.79 0.23 -15.84
CA ALA A 158 -0.10 1.35 -16.14
C ALA A 158 -0.40 1.49 -17.64
N ALA A 159 0.58 1.32 -18.50
CA ALA A 159 0.38 1.36 -19.95
C ALA A 159 -0.51 0.21 -20.45
N VAL A 160 -0.31 -1.00 -19.92
CA VAL A 160 -1.13 -2.18 -20.23
C VAL A 160 -2.57 -1.95 -19.77
N LEU A 161 -2.79 -1.54 -18.53
CA LEU A 161 -4.14 -1.28 -17.99
C LEU A 161 -4.89 -0.21 -18.78
N ALA A 162 -4.20 0.84 -19.22
CA ALA A 162 -4.81 1.87 -20.07
C ALA A 162 -5.25 1.30 -21.44
N GLY A 163 -4.53 0.34 -22.00
CA GLY A 163 -4.93 -0.41 -23.18
C GLY A 163 -6.17 -1.27 -22.92
N VAL A 164 -6.10 -2.10 -21.88
CA VAL A 164 -7.21 -2.99 -21.46
C VAL A 164 -8.49 -2.20 -21.23
N ALA A 165 -8.41 -1.06 -20.53
CA ALA A 165 -9.58 -0.22 -20.26
C ALA A 165 -10.21 0.31 -21.56
N ARG A 166 -9.42 0.91 -22.45
CA ARG A 166 -9.92 1.44 -23.72
C ARG A 166 -10.56 0.36 -24.58
N ASP A 167 -9.86 -0.77 -24.74
CA ASP A 167 -10.34 -1.87 -25.59
C ASP A 167 -11.62 -2.49 -25.02
N THR A 168 -11.70 -2.63 -23.70
CA THR A 168 -12.89 -3.17 -23.02
C THR A 168 -14.08 -2.22 -23.12
N LEU A 169 -13.90 -0.92 -22.86
CA LEU A 169 -14.97 0.07 -22.96
C LEU A 169 -15.45 0.23 -24.42
N THR A 170 -14.53 0.22 -25.38
CA THR A 170 -14.87 0.26 -26.81
C THR A 170 -15.66 -0.98 -27.23
N TRP A 171 -15.21 -2.17 -26.81
CA TRP A 171 -15.92 -3.41 -27.05
C TRP A 171 -17.34 -3.37 -26.47
N ALA A 172 -17.46 -3.01 -25.17
CA ALA A 172 -18.77 -2.96 -24.51
C ALA A 172 -19.76 -2.04 -25.22
N GLY A 173 -19.30 -0.84 -25.62
CA GLY A 173 -20.13 0.11 -26.38
C GLY A 173 -20.49 -0.41 -27.76
N SER A 174 -19.57 -1.07 -28.46
CA SER A 174 -19.80 -1.63 -29.80
C SER A 174 -20.80 -2.81 -29.77
N GLU A 175 -20.69 -3.71 -28.80
CA GLU A 175 -21.62 -4.83 -28.62
C GLU A 175 -23.03 -4.33 -28.28
N ALA A 176 -23.11 -3.40 -27.31
CA ALA A 176 -24.39 -2.81 -26.94
C ALA A 176 -25.08 -2.08 -28.14
N ALA A 177 -24.30 -1.37 -28.95
CA ALA A 177 -24.82 -0.72 -30.17
C ALA A 177 -25.33 -1.71 -31.23
N ARG A 178 -24.84 -2.95 -31.23
CA ARG A 178 -25.34 -4.06 -32.09
C ARG A 178 -26.51 -4.82 -31.48
N GLY A 179 -26.96 -4.43 -30.29
CA GLY A 179 -28.04 -5.09 -29.58
C GLY A 179 -27.61 -6.34 -28.81
N VAL A 180 -26.30 -6.60 -28.69
CA VAL A 180 -25.78 -7.69 -27.88
C VAL A 180 -25.86 -7.31 -26.41
N GLU A 181 -26.32 -8.23 -25.59
CA GLU A 181 -26.37 -8.01 -24.14
C GLU A 181 -24.99 -7.98 -23.54
N VAL A 182 -24.60 -6.85 -22.93
CA VAL A 182 -23.36 -6.66 -22.18
C VAL A 182 -23.70 -6.51 -20.71
N ARG A 183 -23.13 -7.35 -19.85
CA ARG A 183 -23.31 -7.33 -18.40
C ARG A 183 -22.05 -6.92 -17.67
N GLU A 184 -22.19 -6.38 -16.46
CA GLU A 184 -21.06 -5.96 -15.60
C GLU A 184 -20.11 -7.13 -15.32
N THR A 185 -20.64 -8.32 -15.03
CA THR A 185 -19.83 -9.55 -14.84
C THR A 185 -19.06 -9.95 -16.10
N GLY A 186 -19.63 -9.78 -17.28
CA GLY A 186 -18.95 -10.04 -18.55
C GLY A 186 -17.79 -9.06 -18.80
N VAL A 187 -17.98 -7.79 -18.45
CA VAL A 187 -16.90 -6.78 -18.52
C VAL A 187 -15.79 -7.11 -17.52
N LYS A 188 -16.14 -7.45 -16.27
CA LYS A 188 -15.19 -7.88 -15.24
C LYS A 188 -14.34 -9.06 -15.72
N GLN A 189 -14.98 -10.11 -16.24
CA GLN A 189 -14.29 -11.30 -16.74
C GLN A 189 -13.34 -10.97 -17.90
N ARG A 190 -13.77 -10.15 -18.86
CA ARG A 190 -12.93 -9.72 -19.98
C ARG A 190 -11.67 -8.98 -19.53
N VAL A 191 -11.78 -8.13 -18.51
CA VAL A 191 -10.63 -7.41 -17.96
C VAL A 191 -9.67 -8.37 -17.26
N LEU A 192 -10.19 -9.33 -16.46
CA LEU A 192 -9.35 -10.34 -15.79
C LEU A 192 -8.55 -11.15 -16.81
N GLU A 193 -9.20 -11.64 -17.87
CA GLU A 193 -8.54 -12.38 -18.95
C GLU A 193 -7.49 -11.55 -19.69
N ALA A 194 -7.73 -10.24 -19.85
CA ALA A 194 -6.77 -9.35 -20.50
C ALA A 194 -5.55 -9.06 -19.61
N ILE A 195 -5.74 -8.90 -18.30
CA ILE A 195 -4.68 -8.76 -17.31
C ILE A 195 -3.81 -10.03 -17.30
N GLU A 196 -4.42 -11.20 -17.24
CA GLU A 196 -3.72 -12.49 -17.25
C GLU A 196 -2.92 -12.70 -18.54
N ARG A 197 -3.53 -12.47 -19.71
CA ARG A 197 -2.85 -12.55 -21.01
C ARG A 197 -1.66 -11.60 -21.14
N ALA A 198 -1.70 -10.48 -20.43
CA ALA A 198 -0.58 -9.53 -20.39
C ALA A 198 0.53 -9.94 -19.41
N GLY A 199 0.39 -11.08 -18.72
CA GLY A 199 1.32 -11.54 -17.70
C GLY A 199 1.35 -10.68 -16.45
N LEU A 200 0.25 -9.98 -16.16
CA LEU A 200 0.06 -9.21 -14.93
C LEU A 200 -0.78 -9.98 -13.92
N TRP A 201 -0.72 -9.58 -12.68
CA TRP A 201 -1.44 -10.18 -11.56
C TRP A 201 -2.25 -9.11 -10.82
N THR A 202 -3.47 -9.48 -10.38
CA THR A 202 -4.32 -8.69 -9.48
C THR A 202 -4.79 -9.56 -8.32
N ASN A 203 -4.93 -8.99 -7.14
CA ASN A 203 -5.39 -9.70 -5.93
C ASN A 203 -6.90 -9.87 -5.89
N ASP A 204 -7.62 -8.81 -6.31
CA ASP A 204 -9.08 -8.77 -6.37
C ASP A 204 -9.50 -8.47 -7.81
N GLY A 205 -10.72 -8.72 -8.15
CA GLY A 205 -11.18 -8.42 -9.50
C GLY A 205 -11.41 -6.93 -9.73
N PRO A 206 -11.42 -6.48 -11.00
CA PRO A 206 -11.77 -5.11 -11.33
C PRO A 206 -13.24 -4.82 -10.98
N ILE A 207 -13.55 -3.54 -10.75
CA ILE A 207 -14.92 -3.07 -10.60
C ILE A 207 -15.44 -2.64 -11.96
N ALA A 208 -16.51 -3.27 -12.41
CA ALA A 208 -17.26 -2.86 -13.60
C ALA A 208 -18.69 -2.53 -13.17
N ALA A 209 -19.14 -1.30 -13.42
CA ALA A 209 -20.41 -0.81 -12.91
C ALA A 209 -21.13 0.08 -13.93
N PHE A 210 -22.45 -0.06 -14.06
CA PHE A 210 -23.27 0.63 -15.03
C PHE A 210 -24.39 1.46 -14.38
N GLY A 211 -24.57 2.71 -14.81
CA GLY A 211 -25.61 3.60 -14.32
C GLY A 211 -25.51 3.80 -12.81
N PRO A 212 -26.56 3.51 -12.01
CA PRO A 212 -26.58 3.76 -10.57
C PRO A 212 -25.46 3.06 -9.78
N THR A 213 -25.02 1.87 -10.20
CA THR A 213 -23.95 1.13 -9.53
C THR A 213 -22.57 1.79 -9.71
N SER A 214 -22.40 2.63 -10.74
CA SER A 214 -21.15 3.40 -10.94
C SER A 214 -20.88 4.45 -9.86
N ALA A 215 -21.86 4.73 -9.00
CA ALA A 215 -21.70 5.60 -7.83
C ALA A 215 -21.28 4.84 -6.56
N MET A 216 -21.06 3.53 -6.64
CA MET A 216 -20.72 2.67 -5.51
C MET A 216 -19.22 2.28 -5.60
N PRO A 217 -18.32 2.88 -4.80
CA PRO A 217 -16.86 2.71 -4.96
C PRO A 217 -16.37 1.27 -4.80
N HIS A 218 -17.06 0.45 -4.00
CA HIS A 218 -16.69 -0.95 -3.74
C HIS A 218 -17.77 -1.90 -4.26
N TYR A 219 -18.37 -1.55 -5.39
CA TYR A 219 -19.36 -2.40 -6.03
C TYR A 219 -18.72 -3.66 -6.61
N GLU A 220 -19.29 -4.80 -6.30
CA GLU A 220 -18.89 -6.07 -6.90
C GLU A 220 -20.08 -6.70 -7.64
N PRO A 221 -20.01 -6.83 -8.97
CA PRO A 221 -21.08 -7.47 -9.72
C PRO A 221 -21.10 -8.99 -9.47
N HIS A 222 -22.30 -9.54 -9.23
CA HIS A 222 -22.52 -10.97 -9.07
C HIS A 222 -23.45 -11.51 -10.14
N PRO A 223 -23.23 -12.73 -10.65
CA PRO A 223 -24.14 -13.37 -11.58
C PRO A 223 -25.59 -13.39 -11.07
N GLY A 224 -26.51 -12.93 -11.90
CA GLY A 224 -27.95 -12.83 -11.56
C GLY A 224 -28.37 -11.57 -10.81
N ALA A 225 -27.43 -10.78 -10.29
CA ALA A 225 -27.69 -9.48 -9.66
C ALA A 225 -27.00 -8.31 -10.38
N ASP A 226 -26.16 -8.60 -11.37
CA ASP A 226 -25.44 -7.64 -12.20
C ASP A 226 -26.34 -6.93 -13.21
N ARG A 227 -25.98 -5.71 -13.56
CA ARG A 227 -26.75 -4.90 -14.51
C ARG A 227 -26.35 -5.21 -15.96
N ARG A 228 -27.31 -4.99 -16.86
CA ARG A 228 -27.08 -4.90 -18.30
C ARG A 228 -26.80 -3.45 -18.68
N LEU A 229 -25.86 -3.24 -19.58
CA LEU A 229 -25.56 -1.93 -20.14
C LEU A 229 -26.75 -1.41 -20.95
N ALA A 230 -27.23 -0.23 -20.63
CA ALA A 230 -28.31 0.44 -21.31
C ALA A 230 -27.85 1.79 -21.88
N ALA A 231 -28.55 2.25 -22.93
CA ALA A 231 -28.34 3.60 -23.45
C ALA A 231 -28.59 4.65 -22.33
N GLY A 232 -27.69 5.59 -22.18
CA GLY A 232 -27.76 6.60 -21.13
C GLY A 232 -27.00 6.23 -19.85
N ASP A 233 -26.48 5.01 -19.71
CA ASP A 233 -25.70 4.64 -18.55
C ASP A 233 -24.32 5.31 -18.55
N VAL A 234 -23.89 5.76 -17.37
CA VAL A 234 -22.49 6.00 -17.06
C VAL A 234 -21.83 4.66 -16.79
N VAL A 235 -20.66 4.42 -17.36
CA VAL A 235 -19.86 3.21 -17.15
C VAL A 235 -18.64 3.58 -16.32
N LEU A 236 -18.44 2.89 -15.20
CA LEU A 236 -17.23 2.93 -14.41
C LEU A 236 -16.47 1.62 -14.62
N LEU A 237 -15.18 1.74 -14.89
CA LEU A 237 -14.24 0.62 -14.91
C LEU A 237 -13.03 1.00 -14.05
N ASP A 238 -12.90 0.34 -12.91
CA ASP A 238 -11.78 0.50 -12.00
C ASP A 238 -10.95 -0.78 -12.00
N LEU A 239 -9.65 -0.65 -12.30
CA LEU A 239 -8.81 -1.81 -12.54
C LEU A 239 -7.38 -1.56 -12.06
N TRP A 240 -6.83 -2.57 -11.41
CA TRP A 240 -5.48 -2.54 -10.86
C TRP A 240 -4.76 -3.85 -11.10
N ALA A 241 -3.45 -3.78 -11.35
CA ALA A 241 -2.58 -4.93 -11.52
C ALA A 241 -1.11 -4.53 -11.39
N GLY A 242 -0.27 -5.51 -11.12
CA GLY A 242 1.17 -5.39 -11.07
C GLY A 242 1.88 -6.62 -11.65
N PRO A 243 3.22 -6.61 -11.67
CA PRO A 243 4.01 -7.75 -12.16
C PRO A 243 3.81 -9.05 -11.38
N GLY A 244 3.32 -9.00 -10.15
CA GLY A 244 3.09 -10.17 -9.29
C GLY A 244 2.64 -9.78 -7.90
N GLN A 245 2.38 -10.78 -7.06
CA GLN A 245 1.98 -10.58 -5.67
C GLN A 245 3.05 -9.79 -4.89
N GLY A 246 2.62 -8.82 -4.09
CA GLY A 246 3.51 -8.00 -3.26
C GLY A 246 4.32 -6.95 -4.02
N THR A 247 4.11 -6.80 -5.33
CA THR A 247 4.75 -5.77 -6.14
C THR A 247 3.95 -4.46 -6.13
N VAL A 248 4.54 -3.40 -6.70
CA VAL A 248 3.84 -2.13 -6.88
C VAL A 248 2.86 -2.25 -8.04
N PHE A 249 1.58 -1.98 -7.76
CA PHE A 249 0.53 -2.00 -8.76
C PHE A 249 0.36 -0.66 -9.47
N ALA A 250 -0.13 -0.71 -10.69
CA ALA A 250 -0.84 0.40 -11.29
C ALA A 250 -2.33 0.27 -10.97
N ASP A 251 -3.01 1.39 -10.82
CA ASP A 251 -4.40 1.51 -10.44
C ASP A 251 -5.03 2.66 -11.22
N GLN A 252 -6.15 2.40 -11.91
CA GLN A 252 -6.77 3.37 -12.81
C GLN A 252 -8.28 3.22 -12.82
N THR A 253 -8.98 4.34 -12.63
CA THR A 253 -10.41 4.42 -12.87
C THR A 253 -10.69 5.10 -14.21
N TRP A 254 -11.49 4.44 -15.04
CA TRP A 254 -11.94 4.92 -16.35
C TRP A 254 -13.44 5.09 -16.36
N MET A 255 -13.89 6.17 -16.99
CA MET A 255 -15.32 6.46 -17.14
C MET A 255 -15.69 6.54 -18.62
N ALA A 256 -16.87 6.01 -18.95
CA ALA A 256 -17.48 6.14 -20.28
C ALA A 256 -18.98 6.45 -20.15
N PHE A 257 -19.58 6.79 -21.25
CA PHE A 257 -21.01 7.02 -21.35
C PHE A 257 -21.57 6.19 -22.51
N ALA A 258 -22.61 5.42 -22.24
CA ALA A 258 -23.28 4.59 -23.22
C ALA A 258 -24.25 5.42 -24.06
N GLY A 259 -23.73 6.22 -25.00
CA GLY A 259 -24.51 7.09 -25.84
C GLY A 259 -23.64 8.10 -26.59
N ARG A 260 -24.28 8.91 -27.43
CA ARG A 260 -23.57 9.91 -28.25
C ARG A 260 -23.06 11.10 -27.42
N SER A 261 -23.81 11.51 -26.41
CA SER A 261 -23.45 12.65 -25.56
C SER A 261 -24.12 12.50 -24.19
N PRO A 262 -23.37 12.68 -23.08
CA PRO A 262 -23.96 12.71 -21.76
C PRO A 262 -24.84 13.95 -21.60
N ASP A 263 -25.86 13.85 -20.76
CA ASP A 263 -26.71 14.98 -20.38
C ASP A 263 -25.94 16.03 -19.55
N ALA A 264 -26.63 17.12 -19.22
CA ALA A 264 -26.01 18.24 -18.50
C ALA A 264 -25.58 17.85 -17.07
N GLU A 265 -26.35 16.98 -16.41
CA GLU A 265 -26.08 16.57 -15.03
C GLU A 265 -24.86 15.64 -14.97
N VAL A 266 -24.81 14.63 -15.82
CA VAL A 266 -23.63 13.74 -15.94
C VAL A 266 -22.37 14.53 -16.26
N ARG A 267 -22.44 15.51 -17.16
CA ARG A 267 -21.31 16.39 -17.46
C ARG A 267 -20.89 17.24 -16.27
N ARG A 268 -21.85 17.81 -15.54
CA ARG A 268 -21.59 18.63 -14.36
C ARG A 268 -20.85 17.81 -13.29
N VAL A 269 -21.33 16.61 -12.97
CA VAL A 269 -20.72 15.73 -11.96
C VAL A 269 -19.32 15.30 -12.41
N TRP A 270 -19.18 14.87 -13.66
CA TRP A 270 -17.87 14.47 -14.21
C TRP A 270 -16.85 15.60 -14.18
N GLN A 271 -17.24 16.82 -14.54
CA GLN A 271 -16.37 18.00 -14.47
C GLN A 271 -15.95 18.33 -13.03
N ALA A 272 -16.85 18.20 -12.06
CA ALA A 272 -16.55 18.43 -10.65
C ALA A 272 -15.50 17.40 -10.14
N VAL A 273 -15.69 16.13 -10.40
CA VAL A 273 -14.75 15.06 -10.00
C VAL A 273 -13.39 15.23 -10.68
N LYS A 274 -13.40 15.45 -12.00
CA LYS A 274 -12.18 15.70 -12.78
C LYS A 274 -11.45 16.95 -12.26
N GLY A 275 -12.19 18.04 -12.00
CA GLY A 275 -11.64 19.29 -11.49
C GLY A 275 -10.98 19.12 -10.11
N ALA A 276 -11.60 18.36 -9.21
CA ALA A 276 -11.05 18.03 -7.90
C ALA A 276 -9.74 17.23 -8.02
N ARG A 277 -9.71 16.20 -8.86
CA ARG A 277 -8.47 15.42 -9.16
C ARG A 277 -7.37 16.32 -9.71
N ASP A 278 -7.69 17.13 -10.72
CA ASP A 278 -6.71 17.99 -11.38
C ASP A 278 -6.17 19.07 -10.41
N ALA A 279 -7.00 19.56 -9.49
CA ALA A 279 -6.59 20.47 -8.41
C ALA A 279 -5.63 19.79 -7.42
N ALA A 280 -5.93 18.55 -7.01
CA ALA A 280 -5.06 17.76 -6.14
C ALA A 280 -3.70 17.51 -6.80
N VAL A 281 -3.67 17.11 -8.08
CA VAL A 281 -2.43 16.91 -8.83
C VAL A 281 -1.60 18.18 -8.94
N ARG A 282 -2.23 19.35 -9.23
CA ARG A 282 -1.53 20.63 -9.24
C ARG A 282 -0.92 20.95 -7.90
N PHE A 283 -1.73 20.83 -6.85
CA PHE A 283 -1.29 21.04 -5.47
C PHE A 283 -0.06 20.21 -5.11
N LEU A 284 -0.08 18.91 -5.41
CA LEU A 284 1.06 18.02 -5.18
C LEU A 284 2.30 18.45 -5.96
N ARG A 285 2.15 18.80 -7.25
CA ARG A 285 3.27 19.27 -8.09
C ARG A 285 3.90 20.55 -7.58
N GLU A 286 3.11 21.49 -7.08
CA GLU A 286 3.58 22.75 -6.51
C GLU A 286 4.30 22.56 -5.17
N ARG A 287 3.97 21.50 -4.44
CA ARG A 287 4.51 21.21 -3.10
C ARG A 287 5.63 20.14 -3.12
N TRP A 288 5.78 19.45 -4.22
CA TRP A 288 6.78 18.40 -4.34
C TRP A 288 8.18 19.00 -4.37
N ARG A 289 9.09 18.44 -3.56
CA ARG A 289 10.52 18.78 -3.58
C ARG A 289 11.33 17.71 -4.28
N PRO A 290 12.45 18.07 -4.95
CA PRO A 290 13.32 17.09 -5.61
C PRO A 290 13.91 16.03 -4.66
N ASP A 291 14.03 16.35 -3.37
CA ASP A 291 14.48 15.42 -2.30
C ASP A 291 13.41 14.40 -1.90
N GLY A 292 12.23 14.44 -2.50
CA GLY A 292 11.10 13.55 -2.20
C GLY A 292 10.26 14.01 -1.01
N GLY A 293 10.51 15.22 -0.48
CA GLY A 293 9.72 15.81 0.59
C GLY A 293 8.53 16.63 0.08
N VAL A 294 7.53 16.83 0.92
CA VAL A 294 6.46 17.80 0.72
C VAL A 294 6.74 19.02 1.60
N ALA A 295 6.63 20.21 1.05
CA ALA A 295 7.02 21.47 1.73
C ALA A 295 6.28 21.75 3.06
N ARG A 296 5.14 21.06 3.29
CA ARG A 296 4.39 21.05 4.56
C ARG A 296 3.67 19.71 4.71
N PRO A 297 3.52 19.19 5.95
CA PRO A 297 2.72 17.99 6.20
C PRO A 297 1.30 18.15 5.66
N LEU A 298 0.83 17.16 4.91
CA LEU A 298 -0.50 17.19 4.26
C LEU A 298 -1.65 17.32 5.28
N HIS A 299 -1.47 16.81 6.50
CA HIS A 299 -2.48 16.90 7.57
C HIS A 299 -2.73 18.31 8.12
N ARG A 300 -1.91 19.31 7.76
CA ARG A 300 -2.12 20.75 8.11
C ARG A 300 -2.77 21.53 6.99
N LEU A 301 -3.25 20.88 5.94
CA LEU A 301 -4.08 21.56 4.96
C LEU A 301 -5.41 21.93 5.62
N PRO A 302 -5.88 23.18 5.47
CA PRO A 302 -7.26 23.47 5.83
C PRO A 302 -8.12 22.46 5.07
N HIS A 303 -9.04 21.82 5.80
CA HIS A 303 -10.03 20.91 5.20
C HIS A 303 -10.49 21.55 3.90
N ALA A 304 -10.42 20.82 2.80
CA ALA A 304 -10.90 21.31 1.52
C ALA A 304 -12.27 21.92 1.81
N THR A 305 -12.36 23.23 1.59
CA THR A 305 -13.61 23.96 1.73
C THR A 305 -14.66 23.11 1.07
N HIS A 306 -15.63 22.66 1.84
CA HIS A 306 -16.74 21.86 1.38
C HIS A 306 -17.19 22.42 0.04
N LEU A 307 -16.91 21.74 -1.06
CA LEU A 307 -17.59 21.95 -2.31
C LEU A 307 -19.04 21.58 -2.00
N ARG A 308 -19.82 22.59 -1.56
CA ARG A 308 -21.28 22.47 -1.53
C ARG A 308 -21.68 22.25 -2.98
N VAL A 309 -21.99 21.01 -3.30
CA VAL A 309 -22.75 20.67 -4.48
C VAL A 309 -24.16 21.11 -4.13
N GLY A 310 -24.51 22.36 -4.51
CA GLY A 310 -25.86 22.89 -4.46
C GLY A 310 -26.68 22.28 -5.60
#